data_059954fd0ce88e914efcdd1a26694ed9
#
_entry.id   059954fd0ce88e914efcdd1a26694ed9
#
_cell.length_a   1.000
_cell.length_b   1.000
_cell.length_c   1.000
_cell.angle_alpha   90.00
_cell.angle_beta   90.00
_cell.angle_gamma   90.00
#
_symmetry.space_group_name_H-M   'P 1'
#
loop_
_entity.id
_entity.type
_entity.pdbx_description
1 polymer ?
#
loop_
_entity_poly.entity_id
_entity_poly.type
_entity_poly.pdbx_seq_one_letter_code
_entity_poly.pdbx_strand_id
1 'polypeptide(L)'
;MLRVGVIGCGGMGKDHIKRLTNKIQGAEVVAVSDVFEESAKQAAAICGAKVYTDATELINDPDVDAVFIVSPGFAHVESLLAAIKAGKRIFCEKPLCTTAEDCLKVVEAEVESGKHLIQLGFMRRYDKGYMQVKEALTSGEYGEPLILHCTHRNPEVGTNYTTPMAVHDT
;
A
#
# COMPACT_ATOMS: atom_id res chain seq x y z
N MET A 1 -5.70 18.52 -8.25
CA MET A 1 -6.09 17.29 -7.51
C MET A 1 -5.12 16.20 -7.88
N LEU A 2 -4.66 15.36 -6.94
CA LEU A 2 -3.75 14.24 -7.24
C LEU A 2 -4.55 13.11 -7.90
N ARG A 3 -4.18 12.73 -9.11
CA ARG A 3 -4.86 11.68 -9.88
C ARG A 3 -4.28 10.31 -9.54
N VAL A 4 -5.08 9.48 -8.92
CA VAL A 4 -4.64 8.19 -8.36
C VAL A 4 -5.12 7.03 -9.21
N GLY A 5 -4.20 6.12 -9.55
CA GLY A 5 -4.50 4.79 -10.07
C GLY A 5 -4.43 3.74 -8.96
N VAL A 6 -5.38 2.83 -8.89
CA VAL A 6 -5.40 1.75 -7.88
C VAL A 6 -5.20 0.40 -8.55
N ILE A 7 -4.17 -0.34 -8.13
CA ILE A 7 -3.80 -1.67 -8.63
C ILE A 7 -4.17 -2.70 -7.57
N GLY A 8 -5.08 -3.59 -7.93
CA GLY A 8 -5.70 -4.56 -7.02
C GLY A 8 -7.05 -4.05 -6.49
N CYS A 9 -8.14 -4.65 -6.98
CA CYS A 9 -9.53 -4.26 -6.70
C CYS A 9 -10.24 -5.23 -5.75
N GLY A 10 -9.50 -5.94 -4.91
CA GLY A 10 -10.02 -6.77 -3.83
C GLY A 10 -10.65 -5.96 -2.70
N GLY A 11 -10.85 -6.58 -1.54
CA GLY A 11 -11.47 -5.94 -0.38
C GLY A 11 -10.76 -4.66 0.05
N MET A 12 -9.43 -4.72 0.22
CA MET A 12 -8.62 -3.55 0.60
C MET A 12 -8.59 -2.48 -0.49
N GLY A 13 -8.46 -2.87 -1.77
CA GLY A 13 -8.50 -1.91 -2.87
C GLY A 13 -9.79 -1.12 -2.91
N LYS A 14 -10.94 -1.81 -2.78
CA LYS A 14 -12.26 -1.15 -2.71
C LYS A 14 -12.41 -0.25 -1.49
N ASP A 15 -11.80 -0.60 -0.34
CA ASP A 15 -11.81 0.26 0.85
C ASP A 15 -10.98 1.54 0.61
N HIS A 16 -9.76 1.42 0.07
CA HIS A 16 -8.95 2.57 -0.32
C HIS A 16 -9.67 3.48 -1.34
N ILE A 17 -10.28 2.91 -2.38
CA ILE A 17 -11.06 3.65 -3.38
C ILE A 17 -12.19 4.44 -2.69
N LYS A 18 -12.98 3.80 -1.81
CA LYS A 18 -14.04 4.47 -1.06
C LYS A 18 -13.53 5.61 -0.18
N ARG A 19 -12.37 5.44 0.46
CA ARG A 19 -11.75 6.48 1.30
C ARG A 19 -11.26 7.66 0.46
N LEU A 20 -10.55 7.38 -0.63
CA LEU A 20 -10.08 8.40 -1.57
C LEU A 20 -11.23 9.20 -2.19
N THR A 21 -12.33 8.52 -2.55
CA THR A 21 -13.49 9.15 -3.17
C THR A 21 -14.33 9.96 -2.18
N ASN A 22 -14.52 9.45 -0.94
CA ASN A 22 -15.55 10.02 -0.04
C ASN A 22 -14.99 10.76 1.18
N LYS A 23 -13.72 10.58 1.54
CA LYS A 23 -13.16 11.10 2.80
C LYS A 23 -11.90 11.93 2.61
N ILE A 24 -11.09 11.68 1.60
CA ILE A 24 -9.81 12.34 1.41
C ILE A 24 -9.98 13.46 0.41
N GLN A 25 -9.62 14.68 0.82
CA GLN A 25 -9.62 15.85 -0.07
C GLN A 25 -8.27 15.98 -0.79
N GLY A 26 -8.30 16.48 -2.02
CA GLY A 26 -7.09 16.75 -2.80
C GLY A 26 -6.60 15.56 -3.65
N ALA A 27 -7.28 14.41 -3.60
CA ALA A 27 -7.02 13.25 -4.45
C ALA A 27 -8.32 12.75 -5.10
N GLU A 28 -8.18 12.14 -6.27
CA GLU A 28 -9.28 11.47 -6.99
C GLU A 28 -8.78 10.17 -7.62
N VAL A 29 -9.63 9.15 -7.64
CA VAL A 29 -9.31 7.89 -8.31
C VAL A 29 -9.73 8.00 -9.77
N VAL A 30 -8.76 8.01 -10.68
CA VAL A 30 -8.97 8.15 -12.12
C VAL A 30 -8.86 6.84 -12.90
N ALA A 31 -8.17 5.85 -12.32
CA ALA A 31 -7.93 4.56 -12.94
C ALA A 31 -7.91 3.42 -11.91
N VAL A 32 -8.37 2.24 -12.29
CA VAL A 32 -8.29 1.02 -11.49
C VAL A 32 -7.83 -0.14 -12.35
N SER A 33 -7.05 -1.06 -11.78
CA SER A 33 -6.58 -2.27 -12.46
C SER A 33 -6.72 -3.51 -11.59
N ASP A 34 -7.20 -4.58 -12.19
CA ASP A 34 -7.19 -5.92 -11.60
C ASP A 34 -7.08 -6.96 -12.72
N VAL A 35 -6.38 -8.06 -12.47
CA VAL A 35 -6.29 -9.18 -13.43
C VAL A 35 -7.67 -9.80 -13.72
N PHE A 36 -8.61 -9.65 -12.80
CA PHE A 36 -10.01 -10.01 -12.98
C PHE A 36 -10.79 -8.76 -13.40
N GLU A 37 -11.12 -8.66 -14.67
CA GLU A 37 -11.83 -7.50 -15.27
C GLU A 37 -13.11 -7.14 -14.51
N GLU A 38 -13.86 -8.15 -14.05
CA GLU A 38 -15.08 -7.92 -13.29
C GLU A 38 -14.82 -7.22 -11.94
N SER A 39 -13.72 -7.57 -11.25
CA SER A 39 -13.31 -6.89 -10.01
C SER A 39 -12.95 -5.43 -10.27
N ALA A 40 -12.26 -5.16 -11.39
CA ALA A 40 -11.91 -3.81 -11.79
C ALA A 40 -13.15 -2.98 -12.16
N LYS A 41 -14.12 -3.55 -12.89
CA LYS A 41 -15.41 -2.90 -13.23
C LYS A 41 -16.21 -2.55 -11.97
N GLN A 42 -16.31 -3.47 -11.02
CA GLN A 42 -16.99 -3.21 -9.74
C GLN A 42 -16.32 -2.10 -8.94
N ALA A 43 -14.99 -2.04 -8.95
CA ALA A 43 -14.24 -0.98 -8.28
C ALA A 43 -14.42 0.38 -8.99
N ALA A 44 -14.37 0.39 -10.32
CA ALA A 44 -14.61 1.57 -11.14
C ALA A 44 -16.00 2.17 -10.92
N ALA A 45 -17.02 1.34 -10.70
CA ALA A 45 -18.38 1.80 -10.43
C ALA A 45 -18.50 2.64 -9.14
N ILE A 46 -17.53 2.56 -8.22
CA ILE A 46 -17.53 3.36 -6.98
C ILE A 46 -17.13 4.82 -7.26
N CYS A 47 -16.26 5.06 -8.23
CA CYS A 47 -15.60 6.36 -8.44
C CYS A 47 -15.65 6.86 -9.90
N GLY A 48 -16.17 6.08 -10.84
CA GLY A 48 -16.21 6.45 -12.27
C GLY A 48 -14.85 6.34 -12.97
N ALA A 49 -13.92 5.59 -12.43
CA ALA A 49 -12.55 5.46 -12.93
C ALA A 49 -12.46 4.62 -14.22
N LYS A 50 -11.39 4.86 -15.00
CA LYS A 50 -11.03 4.04 -16.15
C LYS A 50 -10.57 2.65 -15.71
N VAL A 51 -10.97 1.62 -16.47
CA VAL A 51 -10.68 0.21 -16.14
C VAL A 51 -9.51 -0.30 -16.96
N TYR A 52 -8.58 -0.98 -16.29
CA TYR A 52 -7.46 -1.70 -16.87
C TYR A 52 -7.43 -3.14 -16.36
N THR A 53 -6.92 -4.06 -17.17
CA THR A 53 -6.62 -5.44 -16.78
C THR A 53 -5.11 -5.69 -16.63
N ASP A 54 -4.30 -4.75 -17.08
CA ASP A 54 -2.84 -4.74 -16.91
C ASP A 54 -2.42 -3.54 -16.04
N ALA A 55 -1.71 -3.82 -14.97
CA ALA A 55 -1.18 -2.80 -14.07
C ALA A 55 -0.17 -1.87 -14.77
N THR A 56 0.59 -2.39 -15.72
CA THR A 56 1.61 -1.62 -16.45
C THR A 56 0.96 -0.56 -17.35
N GLU A 57 -0.18 -0.87 -17.97
CA GLU A 57 -0.94 0.10 -18.75
C GLU A 57 -1.45 1.25 -17.87
N LEU A 58 -1.99 0.94 -16.68
CA LEU A 58 -2.42 1.93 -15.71
C LEU A 58 -1.25 2.80 -15.23
N ILE A 59 -0.10 2.20 -14.91
CA ILE A 59 1.10 2.91 -14.46
C ILE A 59 1.59 3.90 -15.51
N ASN A 60 1.55 3.53 -16.79
CA ASN A 60 2.00 4.35 -17.89
C ASN A 60 0.96 5.37 -18.39
N ASP A 61 -0.26 5.34 -17.86
CA ASP A 61 -1.27 6.35 -18.23
C ASP A 61 -0.81 7.74 -17.79
N PRO A 62 -0.74 8.72 -18.72
CA PRO A 62 -0.35 10.10 -18.42
C PRO A 62 -1.33 10.82 -17.49
N ASP A 63 -2.55 10.31 -17.37
CA ASP A 63 -3.55 10.86 -16.46
C ASP A 63 -3.41 10.35 -15.02
N VAL A 64 -2.48 9.45 -14.73
CA VAL A 64 -2.17 8.95 -13.40
C VAL A 64 -0.92 9.61 -12.85
N ASP A 65 -1.03 10.30 -11.70
CA ASP A 65 0.10 10.96 -11.01
C ASP A 65 0.73 10.05 -9.95
N ALA A 66 -0.11 9.24 -9.29
CA ALA A 66 0.29 8.35 -8.21
C ALA A 66 -0.42 7.01 -8.32
N VAL A 67 0.22 5.94 -7.83
CA VAL A 67 -0.36 4.60 -7.82
C VAL A 67 -0.48 4.06 -6.41
N PHE A 68 -1.61 3.41 -6.13
CA PHE A 68 -1.86 2.62 -4.94
C PHE A 68 -1.74 1.14 -5.31
N ILE A 69 -0.71 0.46 -4.81
CA ILE A 69 -0.47 -0.96 -5.05
C ILE A 69 -1.07 -1.73 -3.87
N VAL A 70 -2.18 -2.40 -4.13
CA VAL A 70 -3.05 -3.09 -3.15
C VAL A 70 -3.37 -4.52 -3.60
N SER A 71 -2.62 -5.02 -4.57
CA SER A 71 -2.64 -6.41 -5.02
C SER A 71 -2.11 -7.35 -3.93
N PRO A 72 -2.18 -8.68 -4.10
CA PRO A 72 -1.51 -9.61 -3.19
C PRO A 72 0.01 -9.37 -3.14
N GLY A 73 0.63 -9.51 -1.95
CA GLY A 73 2.02 -9.15 -1.70
C GLY A 73 3.05 -9.77 -2.66
N PHE A 74 2.78 -10.97 -3.18
CA PHE A 74 3.66 -11.61 -4.17
C PHE A 74 3.66 -10.91 -5.54
N ALA A 75 2.63 -10.10 -5.85
CA ALA A 75 2.50 -9.35 -7.09
C ALA A 75 2.97 -7.89 -6.96
N HIS A 76 3.45 -7.46 -5.79
CA HIS A 76 3.88 -6.07 -5.58
C HIS A 76 5.12 -5.71 -6.36
N VAL A 77 6.12 -6.59 -6.42
CA VAL A 77 7.46 -6.30 -6.94
C VAL A 77 7.43 -5.77 -8.37
N GLU A 78 6.65 -6.39 -9.26
CA GLU A 78 6.56 -5.99 -10.66
C GLU A 78 5.95 -4.59 -10.80
N SER A 79 4.85 -4.34 -10.08
CA SER A 79 4.18 -3.04 -10.09
C SER A 79 5.03 -1.94 -9.46
N LEU A 80 5.77 -2.25 -8.38
CA LEU A 80 6.69 -1.32 -7.73
C LEU A 80 7.82 -0.89 -8.69
N LEU A 81 8.51 -1.85 -9.30
CA LEU A 81 9.61 -1.57 -10.23
C LEU A 81 9.13 -0.79 -11.47
N ALA A 82 7.95 -1.15 -12.01
CA ALA A 82 7.36 -0.41 -13.12
C ALA A 82 7.01 1.03 -12.74
N ALA A 83 6.43 1.26 -11.55
CA ALA A 83 6.04 2.57 -11.07
C ALA A 83 7.25 3.45 -10.74
N ILE A 84 8.33 2.89 -10.15
CA ILE A 84 9.60 3.59 -9.94
C ILE A 84 10.19 4.04 -11.27
N LYS A 85 10.25 3.13 -12.26
CA LYS A 85 10.76 3.43 -13.61
C LYS A 85 9.94 4.53 -14.29
N ALA A 86 8.62 4.54 -14.09
CA ALA A 86 7.73 5.58 -14.61
C ALA A 86 7.78 6.89 -13.79
N GLY A 87 8.52 6.93 -12.68
CA GLY A 87 8.64 8.10 -11.80
C GLY A 87 7.35 8.46 -11.07
N LYS A 88 6.42 7.54 -10.92
CA LYS A 88 5.15 7.75 -10.22
C LYS A 88 5.37 7.77 -8.70
N ARG A 89 4.53 8.52 -7.99
CA ARG A 89 4.43 8.40 -6.52
C ARG A 89 3.68 7.13 -6.18
N ILE A 90 4.15 6.41 -5.15
CA ILE A 90 3.67 5.07 -4.85
C ILE A 90 3.22 4.99 -3.39
N PHE A 91 1.98 4.59 -3.17
CA PHE A 91 1.55 4.00 -1.93
C PHE A 91 1.47 2.49 -2.13
N CYS A 92 2.16 1.70 -1.31
CA CYS A 92 2.12 0.25 -1.37
C CYS A 92 1.56 -0.32 -0.07
N GLU A 93 0.59 -1.21 -0.15
CA GLU A 93 0.14 -1.98 1.00
C GLU A 93 1.25 -2.92 1.51
N LYS A 94 1.18 -3.22 2.78
CA LYS A 94 2.10 -4.17 3.42
C LYS A 94 1.77 -5.62 2.97
N PRO A 95 2.78 -6.51 2.88
CA PRO A 95 4.21 -6.22 2.97
C PRO A 95 4.72 -5.55 1.69
N LEU A 96 5.91 -4.94 1.73
CA LEU A 96 6.52 -4.37 0.52
C LEU A 96 6.62 -5.43 -0.58
N CYS A 97 7.26 -6.56 -0.26
CA CYS A 97 7.29 -7.79 -1.06
C CYS A 97 7.25 -9.01 -0.13
N THR A 98 7.20 -10.22 -0.68
CA THR A 98 7.13 -11.46 0.10
C THR A 98 8.48 -12.09 0.37
N THR A 99 9.55 -11.64 -0.29
CA THR A 99 10.93 -12.10 -0.09
C THR A 99 11.85 -10.92 0.20
N ALA A 100 12.92 -11.18 0.97
CA ALA A 100 13.95 -10.18 1.23
C ALA A 100 14.67 -9.74 -0.05
N GLU A 101 14.89 -10.68 -0.98
CA GLU A 101 15.52 -10.40 -2.26
C GLU A 101 14.72 -9.39 -3.09
N ASP A 102 13.40 -9.58 -3.19
CA ASP A 102 12.55 -8.65 -3.93
C ASP A 102 12.41 -7.30 -3.23
N CYS A 103 12.39 -7.28 -1.88
CA CYS A 103 12.45 -6.04 -1.13
C CYS A 103 13.73 -5.26 -1.45
N LEU A 104 14.88 -5.94 -1.48
CA LEU A 104 16.17 -5.32 -1.80
C LEU A 104 16.17 -4.73 -3.21
N LYS A 105 15.71 -5.49 -4.23
CA LYS A 105 15.57 -4.99 -5.61
C LYS A 105 14.76 -3.71 -5.70
N VAL A 106 13.64 -3.63 -4.95
CA VAL A 106 12.78 -2.45 -4.94
C VAL A 106 13.48 -1.27 -4.28
N VAL A 107 14.15 -1.48 -3.14
CA VAL A 107 14.89 -0.43 -2.43
C VAL A 107 16.06 0.09 -3.30
N GLU A 108 16.83 -0.79 -3.92
CA GLU A 108 17.92 -0.42 -4.83
C GLU A 108 17.40 0.42 -6.00
N ALA A 109 16.30 0.00 -6.64
CA ALA A 109 15.69 0.75 -7.75
C ALA A 109 15.20 2.14 -7.31
N GLU A 110 14.62 2.26 -6.11
CA GLU A 110 14.22 3.58 -5.57
C GLU A 110 15.43 4.47 -5.31
N VAL A 111 16.48 3.94 -4.68
CA VAL A 111 17.73 4.66 -4.42
C VAL A 111 18.39 5.12 -5.73
N GLU A 112 18.47 4.24 -6.72
CA GLU A 112 19.02 4.57 -8.05
C GLU A 112 18.21 5.66 -8.77
N SER A 113 16.90 5.72 -8.53
CA SER A 113 16.03 6.79 -9.07
C SER A 113 16.38 8.19 -8.53
N GLY A 114 17.10 8.27 -7.42
CA GLY A 114 17.43 9.50 -6.70
C GLY A 114 16.22 10.19 -6.05
N LYS A 115 15.11 9.49 -5.92
CA LYS A 115 13.84 10.04 -5.39
C LYS A 115 13.29 9.13 -4.29
N HIS A 116 12.55 9.73 -3.36
CA HIS A 116 11.72 8.99 -2.41
C HIS A 116 10.30 8.90 -2.99
N LEU A 117 9.97 7.78 -3.59
CA LEU A 117 8.71 7.56 -4.30
C LEU A 117 7.71 6.74 -3.50
N ILE A 118 8.20 5.85 -2.63
CA ILE A 118 7.41 4.81 -1.97
C ILE A 118 7.01 5.22 -0.55
N GLN A 119 5.71 5.20 -0.29
CA GLN A 119 5.13 5.19 1.04
C GLN A 119 4.53 3.80 1.30
N LEU A 120 5.10 3.07 2.25
CA LEU A 120 4.57 1.77 2.66
C LEU A 120 3.46 1.92 3.70
N GLY A 121 2.38 1.17 3.52
CA GLY A 121 1.13 1.24 4.29
C GLY A 121 1.18 0.58 5.67
N PHE A 122 2.19 0.90 6.50
CA PHE A 122 2.25 0.46 7.89
C PHE A 122 1.22 1.20 8.75
N MET A 123 -0.01 0.68 8.81
CA MET A 123 -1.15 1.33 9.47
C MET A 123 -0.92 1.62 10.95
N ARG A 124 -0.11 0.84 11.67
CA ARG A 124 0.17 1.05 13.09
C ARG A 124 0.89 2.37 13.38
N ARG A 125 1.65 2.89 12.43
CA ARG A 125 2.29 4.21 12.55
C ARG A 125 1.28 5.37 12.66
N TYR A 126 0.05 5.16 12.24
CA TYR A 126 -1.04 6.15 12.22
C TYR A 126 -2.17 5.81 13.19
N ASP A 127 -2.06 4.68 13.90
CA ASP A 127 -3.01 4.28 14.94
C ASP A 127 -2.81 5.13 16.19
N LYS A 128 -3.90 5.74 16.68
CA LYS A 128 -3.85 6.67 17.82
C LYS A 128 -3.29 6.02 19.09
N GLY A 129 -3.65 4.76 19.37
CA GLY A 129 -3.14 4.04 20.53
C GLY A 129 -1.63 3.81 20.46
N TYR A 130 -1.13 3.36 19.30
CA TYR A 130 0.32 3.18 19.09
C TYR A 130 1.08 4.50 19.12
N MET A 131 0.51 5.58 18.60
CA MET A 131 1.13 6.91 18.70
C MET A 131 1.24 7.37 20.16
N GLN A 132 0.22 7.15 20.99
CA GLN A 132 0.27 7.45 22.43
C GLN A 132 1.30 6.61 23.16
N VAL A 133 1.41 5.31 22.87
CA VAL A 133 2.46 4.45 23.42
C VAL A 133 3.86 4.98 23.04
N LYS A 134 4.06 5.33 21.76
CA LYS A 134 5.32 5.93 21.31
C LYS A 134 5.64 7.20 22.08
N GLU A 135 4.69 8.11 22.23
CA GLU A 135 4.85 9.36 22.97
C GLU A 135 5.24 9.10 24.43
N ALA A 136 4.55 8.19 25.12
CA ALA A 136 4.89 7.80 26.48
C ALA A 136 6.32 7.25 26.60
N LEU A 137 6.76 6.41 25.64
CA LEU A 137 8.11 5.84 25.62
C LEU A 137 9.21 6.88 25.32
N THR A 138 8.89 7.91 24.52
CA THR A 138 9.89 8.89 24.06
C THR A 138 9.90 10.19 24.87
N SER A 139 8.88 10.45 25.71
CA SER A 139 8.76 11.66 26.53
C SER A 139 9.79 11.73 27.67
N GLY A 140 10.31 10.58 28.10
CA GLY A 140 11.15 10.48 29.28
C GLY A 140 10.39 10.54 30.62
N GLU A 141 9.08 10.77 30.60
CA GLU A 141 8.23 10.90 31.81
C GLU A 141 8.28 9.63 32.67
N TYR A 142 8.34 8.45 32.04
CA TYR A 142 8.34 7.14 32.70
C TYR A 142 9.73 6.50 32.78
N GLY A 143 10.81 7.24 32.43
CA GLY A 143 12.15 6.74 32.35
C GLY A 143 12.46 5.93 31.11
N GLU A 144 13.60 5.23 31.10
CA GLU A 144 14.02 4.41 29.97
C GLU A 144 13.24 3.09 29.89
N PRO A 145 12.70 2.70 28.73
CA PRO A 145 12.01 1.43 28.57
C PRO A 145 13.00 0.26 28.69
N LEU A 146 12.74 -0.66 29.64
CA LEU A 146 13.61 -1.82 29.88
C LEU A 146 13.14 -3.06 29.11
N ILE A 147 11.84 -3.27 29.03
CA ILE A 147 11.25 -4.44 28.35
C ILE A 147 9.97 -4.00 27.64
N LEU A 148 9.82 -4.41 26.38
CA LEU A 148 8.59 -4.27 25.61
C LEU A 148 8.06 -5.66 25.26
N HIS A 149 6.84 -5.97 25.71
CA HIS A 149 6.17 -7.21 25.36
C HIS A 149 5.00 -6.91 24.39
N CYS A 150 5.18 -7.25 23.12
CA CYS A 150 4.14 -7.12 22.08
C CYS A 150 3.46 -8.47 21.86
N THR A 151 2.13 -8.49 21.96
CA THR A 151 1.33 -9.67 21.64
C THR A 151 0.27 -9.34 20.60
N HIS A 152 0.35 -9.97 19.44
CA HIS A 152 -0.65 -9.89 18.40
C HIS A 152 -1.33 -11.26 18.23
N ARG A 153 -2.67 -11.29 18.30
CA ARG A 153 -3.45 -12.52 18.15
C ARG A 153 -4.62 -12.26 17.23
N ASN A 154 -4.74 -13.03 16.16
CA ASN A 154 -5.94 -13.08 15.33
C ASN A 154 -6.81 -14.27 15.73
N PRO A 155 -8.13 -14.11 15.88
CA PRO A 155 -9.04 -15.23 16.21
C PRO A 155 -9.13 -16.25 15.07
N GLU A 156 -9.00 -15.80 13.82
CA GLU A 156 -9.00 -16.66 12.64
C GLU A 156 -7.92 -16.21 11.66
N VAL A 157 -7.11 -17.14 11.19
CA VAL A 157 -6.19 -16.93 10.07
C VAL A 157 -6.80 -17.64 8.87
N GLY A 158 -7.23 -16.89 7.86
CA GLY A 158 -7.71 -17.47 6.61
C GLY A 158 -6.62 -18.32 5.95
N THR A 159 -7.01 -19.47 5.37
CA THR A 159 -6.09 -20.42 4.73
C THR A 159 -5.31 -19.83 3.55
N ASN A 160 -5.66 -18.63 3.10
CA ASN A 160 -5.02 -17.92 1.98
C ASN A 160 -3.91 -16.94 2.40
N TYR A 161 -3.54 -16.89 3.69
CA TYR A 161 -2.41 -16.08 4.14
C TYR A 161 -1.11 -16.77 3.75
N THR A 162 -0.47 -16.26 2.70
CA THR A 162 0.82 -16.77 2.21
C THR A 162 2.03 -16.09 2.88
N THR A 163 1.78 -15.05 3.68
CA THR A 163 2.83 -14.25 4.32
C THR A 163 2.84 -14.49 5.83
N PRO A 164 3.99 -14.74 6.46
CA PRO A 164 4.10 -14.85 7.91
C PRO A 164 3.55 -13.62 8.63
N MET A 165 2.81 -13.82 9.71
CA MET A 165 2.18 -12.75 10.51
C MET A 165 3.18 -11.69 10.99
N ALA A 166 4.43 -12.08 11.29
CA ALA A 166 5.47 -11.17 11.74
C ALA A 166 5.78 -10.02 10.76
N VAL A 167 5.51 -10.22 9.46
CA VAL A 167 5.74 -9.19 8.42
C VAL A 167 4.71 -8.04 8.50
N HIS A 168 3.63 -8.24 9.26
CA HIS A 168 2.56 -7.24 9.39
C HIS A 168 2.82 -6.22 10.52
N ASP A 169 3.73 -6.50 11.44
CA ASP A 169 3.91 -5.76 12.69
C ASP A 169 5.25 -5.01 12.81
N THR A 170 6.09 -5.07 11.76
CA THR A 170 7.41 -4.40 11.72
C THR A 170 7.39 -3.04 11.03
#